data_98fa99ed5d75eea7aafb06f1cefd7786
#
_entry.id   98fa99ed5d75eea7aafb06f1cefd7786
#
_cell.length_a   1.000
_cell.length_b   1.000
_cell.length_c   1.000
_cell.angle_alpha   90.00
_cell.angle_beta   90.00
_cell.angle_gamma   90.00
#
_symmetry.space_group_name_H-M   'P 1'
#
loop_
_entity.id
_entity.type
_entity.pdbx_description
1 polymer ?
#
loop_
_entity_poly.entity_id
_entity_poly.type
_entity_poly.pdbx_seq_one_letter_code
_entity_poly.pdbx_strand_id
1 'polypeptide(L)'
;AGRTPDTARTEPGGCVVESAPDHAADAAVTYTRDIAPILRSRCVSCHREGQVAPFALETYAQAAKRARQITRVTSRRIMPPWMPRPGHDRFVGERWLTDRELDLLARWATTGRAEGDPDDLPPAPEFAQGWRMGEPDLVLEMTEAFTVPADGPDLFQYFVIPVDVPEDRLVAAIEFLPGNERVVHHSVLFLDGSGEARRRDAATPEPGYAGFGGPGF
;
A
#
# COMPACT_ATOMS: atom_id res chain seq x y z
N ALA A 1 45.64 18.39 -21.76
CA ALA A 1 46.40 17.19 -21.41
C ALA A 1 45.83 16.63 -20.14
N GLY A 2 45.01 15.58 -20.25
CA GLY A 2 44.41 14.85 -19.12
C GLY A 2 45.51 14.03 -18.40
N ARG A 3 45.69 14.24 -17.11
CA ARG A 3 46.50 13.37 -16.26
C ARG A 3 45.75 12.08 -16.04
N THR A 4 46.39 10.96 -16.39
CA THR A 4 45.94 9.63 -16.01
C THR A 4 46.11 9.49 -14.49
N PRO A 5 45.10 8.98 -13.73
CA PRO A 5 45.28 8.78 -12.30
C PRO A 5 46.36 7.78 -12.00
N ASP A 6 47.18 8.04 -10.97
CA ASP A 6 48.35 7.23 -10.57
C ASP A 6 47.99 5.84 -10.03
N THR A 7 46.71 5.54 -9.80
CA THR A 7 46.24 4.25 -9.31
C THR A 7 45.11 3.73 -10.20
N ALA A 8 45.37 2.64 -10.89
CA ALA A 8 44.41 1.91 -11.71
C ALA A 8 43.37 1.10 -10.88
N ARG A 9 43.57 0.98 -9.56
CA ARG A 9 42.70 0.30 -8.62
C ARG A 9 42.75 1.00 -7.27
N THR A 10 41.61 1.30 -6.71
CA THR A 10 41.43 1.61 -5.29
C THR A 10 40.93 0.35 -4.59
N GLU A 11 41.46 0.02 -3.39
CA GLU A 11 40.83 -0.97 -2.55
C GLU A 11 39.44 -0.52 -2.13
N PRO A 12 38.44 -1.41 -2.21
CA PRO A 12 37.09 -1.07 -1.80
C PRO A 12 37.08 -0.84 -0.29
N GLY A 13 36.97 0.42 0.13
CA GLY A 13 36.67 0.81 1.50
C GLY A 13 35.17 0.77 1.70
N GLY A 14 34.61 -0.37 2.03
CA GLY A 14 33.20 -0.55 2.36
C GLY A 14 33.05 -1.34 3.66
N CYS A 15 31.95 -1.10 4.39
CA CYS A 15 31.58 -1.97 5.49
C CYS A 15 31.25 -3.36 4.94
N VAL A 16 31.74 -4.41 5.60
CA VAL A 16 31.33 -5.78 5.32
C VAL A 16 29.84 -5.84 5.62
N VAL A 17 29.03 -6.03 4.60
CA VAL A 17 27.62 -6.37 4.79
C VAL A 17 27.64 -7.85 5.20
N GLU A 18 27.45 -8.12 6.49
CA GLU A 18 27.17 -9.48 6.91
C GLU A 18 25.84 -9.89 6.26
N SER A 19 25.92 -10.84 5.34
CA SER A 19 24.75 -11.53 4.85
C SER A 19 24.08 -12.18 6.07
N ALA A 20 22.79 -11.93 6.26
CA ALA A 20 22.03 -12.68 7.27
C ALA A 20 22.32 -14.18 7.07
N PRO A 21 22.52 -14.95 8.15
CA PRO A 21 22.92 -16.35 8.05
C PRO A 21 21.94 -17.07 7.10
N ASP A 22 22.48 -17.78 6.11
CA ASP A 22 21.71 -18.71 5.32
C ASP A 22 21.11 -19.72 6.31
N HIS A 23 19.80 -19.57 6.58
CA HIS A 23 19.11 -20.59 7.34
C HIS A 23 19.29 -21.90 6.61
N ALA A 24 19.91 -22.88 7.29
CA ALA A 24 20.26 -24.15 6.72
C ALA A 24 19.07 -24.68 5.88
N ALA A 25 19.34 -25.10 4.66
CA ALA A 25 18.31 -25.52 3.69
C ALA A 25 17.38 -26.63 4.22
N ASP A 26 17.79 -27.31 5.29
CA ASP A 26 17.09 -28.42 5.95
C ASP A 26 16.26 -28.01 7.18
N ALA A 27 16.34 -26.78 7.66
CA ALA A 27 15.53 -26.36 8.80
C ALA A 27 14.04 -26.27 8.41
N ALA A 28 13.15 -26.83 9.26
CA ALA A 28 11.72 -26.72 9.07
C ALA A 28 11.29 -25.25 9.01
N VAL A 29 10.52 -24.88 7.98
CA VAL A 29 9.97 -23.53 7.84
C VAL A 29 8.83 -23.36 8.82
N THR A 30 8.88 -22.29 9.63
CA THR A 30 7.87 -21.98 10.64
C THR A 30 7.20 -20.64 10.39
N TYR A 31 6.00 -20.47 10.92
CA TYR A 31 5.27 -19.21 10.79
C TYR A 31 6.01 -18.08 11.51
N THR A 32 6.37 -18.27 12.78
CA THR A 32 6.93 -17.20 13.62
C THR A 32 8.23 -16.66 13.06
N ARG A 33 9.15 -17.53 12.69
CA ARG A 33 10.49 -17.15 12.21
C ARG A 33 10.52 -16.72 10.75
N ASP A 34 9.79 -17.43 9.87
CA ASP A 34 9.97 -17.31 8.41
C ASP A 34 8.81 -16.62 7.70
N ILE A 35 7.57 -16.88 8.12
CA ILE A 35 6.37 -16.45 7.38
C ILE A 35 5.81 -15.14 7.92
N ALA A 36 5.76 -14.97 9.25
CA ALA A 36 5.25 -13.74 9.87
C ALA A 36 6.02 -12.49 9.41
N PRO A 37 7.36 -12.49 9.30
CA PRO A 37 8.11 -11.35 8.76
C PRO A 37 7.66 -10.98 7.34
N ILE A 38 7.46 -11.97 6.46
CA ILE A 38 7.00 -11.74 5.08
C ILE A 38 5.60 -11.14 5.08
N LEU A 39 4.65 -11.76 5.80
CA LEU A 39 3.27 -11.27 5.85
C LEU A 39 3.19 -9.86 6.43
N ARG A 40 3.91 -9.58 7.51
CA ARG A 40 3.93 -8.27 8.17
C ARG A 40 4.49 -7.17 7.29
N SER A 41 5.54 -7.44 6.53
CA SER A 41 6.16 -6.45 5.66
C SER A 41 5.46 -6.27 4.31
N ARG A 42 4.81 -7.31 3.78
CA ARG A 42 4.30 -7.32 2.40
C ARG A 42 2.78 -7.37 2.28
N CYS A 43 2.07 -7.87 3.29
CA CYS A 43 0.64 -8.20 3.17
C CYS A 43 -0.25 -7.46 4.18
N VAL A 44 0.17 -7.38 5.45
CA VAL A 44 -0.66 -6.89 6.56
C VAL A 44 -1.05 -5.42 6.40
N SER A 45 -0.29 -4.61 5.67
CA SER A 45 -0.70 -3.23 5.37
C SER A 45 -2.10 -3.12 4.76
N CYS A 46 -2.51 -4.13 3.98
CA CYS A 46 -3.86 -4.23 3.40
C CYS A 46 -4.69 -5.35 4.06
N HIS A 47 -4.03 -6.45 4.46
CA HIS A 47 -4.67 -7.64 5.04
C HIS A 47 -4.67 -7.59 6.58
N ARG A 48 -5.24 -6.55 7.16
CA ARG A 48 -5.55 -6.43 8.59
C ARG A 48 -7.02 -6.07 8.78
N GLU A 49 -7.50 -6.20 9.99
CA GLU A 49 -8.88 -5.88 10.30
C GLU A 49 -9.22 -4.42 9.96
N GLY A 50 -10.39 -4.20 9.37
CA GLY A 50 -10.85 -2.87 8.96
C GLY A 50 -10.23 -2.30 7.69
N GLN A 51 -9.32 -3.02 7.02
CA GLN A 51 -8.68 -2.54 5.79
C GLN A 51 -9.30 -3.12 4.51
N VAL A 52 -8.81 -2.64 3.36
CA VAL A 52 -9.37 -2.91 2.03
C VAL A 52 -9.41 -4.41 1.65
N ALA A 53 -8.50 -5.23 2.17
CA ALA A 53 -8.46 -6.64 1.82
C ALA A 53 -9.64 -7.42 2.44
N PRO A 54 -10.16 -8.44 1.74
CA PRO A 54 -11.37 -9.16 2.17
C PRO A 54 -11.16 -10.07 3.40
N PHE A 55 -9.95 -10.17 3.92
CA PHE A 55 -9.59 -10.94 5.11
C PHE A 55 -8.26 -10.50 5.70
N ALA A 56 -8.08 -10.72 6.98
CA ALA A 56 -6.84 -10.42 7.70
C ALA A 56 -5.82 -11.57 7.60
N LEU A 57 -4.52 -11.23 7.75
CA LEU A 57 -3.36 -12.14 7.78
C LEU A 57 -2.41 -11.77 8.94
N GLU A 58 -2.96 -11.32 10.05
CA GLU A 58 -2.21 -10.82 11.21
C GLU A 58 -1.75 -11.93 12.14
N THR A 59 -2.46 -13.06 12.15
CA THR A 59 -2.22 -14.18 13.07
C THR A 59 -1.84 -15.46 12.33
N TYR A 60 -1.20 -16.39 13.07
CA TYR A 60 -0.92 -17.73 12.57
C TYR A 60 -2.17 -18.44 12.04
N ALA A 61 -3.27 -18.43 12.81
CA ALA A 61 -4.50 -19.11 12.42
C ALA A 61 -5.08 -18.56 11.11
N GLN A 62 -5.06 -17.25 10.91
CA GLN A 62 -5.51 -16.60 9.67
C GLN A 62 -4.63 -16.99 8.48
N ALA A 63 -3.31 -16.98 8.66
CA ALA A 63 -2.34 -17.34 7.63
C ALA A 63 -2.43 -18.85 7.28
N ALA A 64 -2.46 -19.73 8.28
CA ALA A 64 -2.51 -21.19 8.11
C ALA A 64 -3.77 -21.63 7.36
N LYS A 65 -4.92 -21.01 7.66
CA LYS A 65 -6.18 -21.23 6.95
C LYS A 65 -6.08 -20.92 5.46
N ARG A 66 -5.22 -19.97 5.08
CA ARG A 66 -5.10 -19.45 3.71
C ARG A 66 -3.80 -19.79 3.01
N ALA A 67 -2.94 -20.60 3.61
CA ALA A 67 -1.59 -20.89 3.13
C ALA A 67 -1.53 -21.29 1.65
N ARG A 68 -2.40 -22.19 1.21
CA ARG A 68 -2.49 -22.60 -0.20
C ARG A 68 -2.93 -21.48 -1.13
N GLN A 69 -3.85 -20.62 -0.67
CA GLN A 69 -4.30 -19.46 -1.44
C GLN A 69 -3.17 -18.43 -1.56
N ILE A 70 -2.49 -18.13 -0.46
CA ILE A 70 -1.33 -17.23 -0.43
C ILE A 70 -0.29 -17.70 -1.44
N THR A 71 0.17 -18.96 -1.35
CA THR A 71 1.15 -19.52 -2.29
C THR A 71 0.69 -19.39 -3.74
N ARG A 72 -0.57 -19.73 -4.04
CA ARG A 72 -1.10 -19.67 -5.40
C ARG A 72 -1.09 -18.27 -6.00
N VAL A 73 -1.49 -17.25 -5.23
CA VAL A 73 -1.57 -15.88 -5.75
C VAL A 73 -0.23 -15.17 -5.77
N THR A 74 0.68 -15.50 -4.85
CA THR A 74 2.02 -14.93 -4.81
C THR A 74 2.93 -15.53 -5.89
N SER A 75 2.88 -16.85 -6.13
CA SER A 75 3.63 -17.50 -7.22
C SER A 75 3.23 -16.99 -8.61
N ARG A 76 1.96 -16.56 -8.77
CA ARG A 76 1.46 -15.95 -10.00
C ARG A 76 1.70 -14.44 -10.06
N ARG A 77 2.35 -13.86 -9.06
CA ARG A 77 2.59 -12.41 -8.96
C ARG A 77 1.31 -11.57 -8.99
N ILE A 78 0.15 -12.14 -8.56
CA ILE A 78 -1.11 -11.41 -8.38
C ILE A 78 -1.08 -10.63 -7.06
N MET A 79 -0.43 -11.20 -6.02
CA MET A 79 -0.23 -10.59 -4.71
C MET A 79 1.26 -10.60 -4.33
N PRO A 80 1.73 -9.51 -3.71
CA PRO A 80 1.09 -8.20 -3.56
C PRO A 80 0.75 -7.57 -4.91
N PRO A 81 -0.32 -6.72 -5.01
CA PRO A 81 -0.67 -6.06 -6.26
C PRO A 81 0.40 -5.03 -6.62
N TRP A 82 1.16 -5.32 -7.68
CA TRP A 82 2.26 -4.49 -8.14
C TRP A 82 2.46 -4.71 -9.64
N MET A 83 2.12 -3.72 -10.46
CA MET A 83 2.10 -3.83 -11.91
C MET A 83 3.48 -3.71 -12.59
N PRO A 84 4.42 -2.84 -12.13
CA PRO A 84 5.73 -2.75 -12.74
C PRO A 84 6.49 -4.07 -12.64
N ARG A 85 7.16 -4.47 -13.72
CA ARG A 85 7.99 -5.70 -13.72
C ARG A 85 9.38 -5.39 -13.17
N PRO A 86 10.00 -6.32 -12.42
CA PRO A 86 11.39 -6.18 -12.02
C PRO A 86 12.30 -6.13 -13.25
N GLY A 87 13.41 -5.42 -13.16
CA GLY A 87 14.49 -5.50 -14.16
C GLY A 87 14.81 -4.22 -14.92
N HIS A 88 14.08 -3.13 -14.72
CA HIS A 88 14.46 -1.81 -15.23
C HIS A 88 14.92 -0.91 -14.08
N ASP A 89 14.03 -0.12 -13.52
CA ASP A 89 14.33 0.76 -12.39
C ASP A 89 13.67 0.24 -11.10
N ARG A 90 14.23 0.65 -9.98
CA ARG A 90 13.64 0.36 -8.67
C ARG A 90 12.71 1.49 -8.28
N PHE A 91 11.49 1.12 -7.89
CA PHE A 91 10.49 2.08 -7.41
C PHE A 91 10.54 2.20 -5.89
N VAL A 92 10.30 3.40 -5.39
CA VAL A 92 10.07 3.60 -3.96
C VAL A 92 8.82 2.83 -3.54
N GLY A 93 8.92 2.04 -2.47
CA GLY A 93 7.80 1.23 -2.01
C GLY A 93 7.50 -0.01 -2.85
N GLU A 94 8.44 -0.49 -3.66
CA GLU A 94 8.32 -1.72 -4.43
C GLU A 94 7.89 -2.90 -3.57
N ARG A 95 6.86 -3.65 -4.03
CA ARG A 95 6.20 -4.70 -3.25
C ARG A 95 6.48 -6.12 -3.73
N TRP A 96 7.44 -6.32 -4.63
CA TRP A 96 7.79 -7.65 -5.10
C TRP A 96 8.26 -8.55 -3.96
N LEU A 97 7.79 -9.79 -3.97
CA LEU A 97 8.38 -10.86 -3.18
C LEU A 97 9.63 -11.38 -3.88
N THR A 98 10.69 -11.58 -3.11
CA THR A 98 11.90 -12.26 -3.58
C THR A 98 11.62 -13.74 -3.85
N ASP A 99 12.45 -14.39 -4.66
CA ASP A 99 12.30 -15.82 -4.92
C ASP A 99 12.43 -16.65 -3.63
N ARG A 100 13.26 -16.19 -2.68
CA ARG A 100 13.36 -16.80 -1.35
C ARG A 100 12.06 -16.67 -0.55
N GLU A 101 11.42 -15.50 -0.53
CA GLU A 101 10.13 -15.31 0.15
C GLU A 101 9.04 -16.20 -0.47
N LEU A 102 9.04 -16.36 -1.79
CA LEU A 102 8.11 -17.26 -2.49
C LEU A 102 8.36 -18.73 -2.13
N ASP A 103 9.62 -19.16 -2.08
CA ASP A 103 10.01 -20.52 -1.69
C ASP A 103 9.58 -20.81 -0.24
N LEU A 104 9.84 -19.90 0.70
CA LEU A 104 9.44 -20.05 2.09
C LEU A 104 7.91 -20.21 2.23
N LEU A 105 7.13 -19.36 1.55
CA LEU A 105 5.66 -19.46 1.54
C LEU A 105 5.19 -20.82 0.97
N ALA A 106 5.80 -21.28 -0.12
CA ALA A 106 5.44 -22.55 -0.75
C ALA A 106 5.80 -23.76 0.12
N ARG A 107 7.01 -23.79 0.67
CA ARG A 107 7.47 -24.84 1.59
C ARG A 107 6.59 -24.91 2.82
N TRP A 108 6.36 -23.80 3.49
CA TRP A 108 5.51 -23.75 4.67
C TRP A 108 4.11 -24.28 4.39
N ALA A 109 3.49 -23.89 3.28
CA ALA A 109 2.15 -24.33 2.90
C ALA A 109 2.06 -25.84 2.66
N THR A 110 3.15 -26.51 2.28
CA THR A 110 3.21 -27.92 1.91
C THR A 110 3.77 -28.84 3.01
N THR A 111 4.57 -28.31 3.94
CA THR A 111 5.25 -29.09 4.99
C THR A 111 4.52 -29.06 6.36
N GLY A 112 3.21 -28.92 6.39
CA GLY A 112 2.43 -29.01 7.61
C GLY A 112 2.12 -27.67 8.29
N ARG A 113 2.66 -26.56 7.83
CA ARG A 113 2.38 -25.20 8.34
C ARG A 113 2.70 -25.05 9.82
N ALA A 114 3.88 -25.49 10.24
CA ALA A 114 4.33 -25.37 11.63
C ALA A 114 4.24 -23.91 12.11
N GLU A 115 3.75 -23.70 13.33
CA GLU A 115 3.67 -22.36 13.95
C GLU A 115 5.06 -21.86 14.33
N GLY A 116 5.87 -22.68 14.96
CA GLY A 116 7.20 -22.30 15.44
C GLY A 116 7.20 -21.82 16.87
N ASP A 117 8.36 -21.34 17.33
CA ASP A 117 8.53 -20.80 18.66
C ASP A 117 7.92 -19.40 18.76
N PRO A 118 7.07 -19.10 19.76
CA PRO A 118 6.54 -17.75 19.96
C PRO A 118 7.62 -16.68 20.15
N ASP A 119 8.78 -17.03 20.69
CA ASP A 119 9.89 -16.10 20.93
C ASP A 119 10.56 -15.63 19.60
N ASP A 120 10.39 -16.40 18.52
CA ASP A 120 10.84 -16.02 17.18
C ASP A 120 9.90 -15.02 16.47
N LEU A 121 8.72 -14.73 17.06
CA LEU A 121 7.73 -13.87 16.42
C LEU A 121 8.18 -12.40 16.49
N PRO A 122 8.42 -11.73 15.35
CA PRO A 122 8.79 -10.32 15.37
C PRO A 122 7.67 -9.46 15.94
N PRO A 123 7.96 -8.24 16.42
CA PRO A 123 6.93 -7.33 16.89
C PRO A 123 5.91 -7.02 15.78
N ALA A 124 4.66 -6.82 16.17
CA ALA A 124 3.62 -6.43 15.21
C ALA A 124 3.96 -5.06 14.58
N PRO A 125 3.70 -4.86 13.30
CA PRO A 125 3.88 -3.55 12.69
C PRO A 125 2.89 -2.55 13.28
N GLU A 126 3.37 -1.35 13.55
CA GLU A 126 2.52 -0.24 13.95
C GLU A 126 1.98 0.47 12.72
N PHE A 127 0.71 0.82 12.76
CA PHE A 127 0.04 1.57 11.70
C PHE A 127 -0.52 2.86 12.28
N ALA A 128 -0.34 3.95 11.54
CA ALA A 128 -0.93 5.22 11.93
C ALA A 128 -2.46 5.07 12.07
N GLN A 129 -3.00 5.64 13.13
CA GLN A 129 -4.43 5.81 13.36
C GLN A 129 -4.78 7.25 12.92
N GLY A 130 -5.71 7.39 11.97
CA GLY A 130 -6.05 8.71 11.43
C GLY A 130 -4.99 9.23 10.42
N TRP A 131 -4.60 10.48 10.59
CA TRP A 131 -3.69 11.18 9.68
C TRP A 131 -2.27 10.62 9.73
N ARG A 132 -1.71 10.27 8.56
CA ARG A 132 -0.36 9.70 8.43
C ARG A 132 0.73 10.76 8.37
N MET A 133 0.36 11.97 7.94
CA MET A 133 1.30 13.08 7.74
C MET A 133 1.36 14.03 8.95
N GLY A 134 0.76 13.66 10.07
CA GLY A 134 0.64 14.47 11.27
C GLY A 134 -0.72 15.19 11.34
N GLU A 135 -0.89 16.01 12.37
CA GLU A 135 -2.11 16.79 12.55
C GLU A 135 -2.26 17.81 11.41
N PRO A 136 -3.39 17.84 10.69
CA PRO A 136 -3.58 18.76 9.57
C PRO A 136 -3.90 20.16 10.04
N ASP A 137 -3.41 21.17 9.32
CA ASP A 137 -3.79 22.57 9.54
C ASP A 137 -5.21 22.88 9.08
N LEU A 138 -5.73 22.12 8.12
CA LEU A 138 -7.07 22.27 7.55
C LEU A 138 -7.65 20.91 7.21
N VAL A 139 -8.84 20.65 7.70
CA VAL A 139 -9.66 19.48 7.34
C VAL A 139 -10.85 19.93 6.53
N LEU A 140 -11.03 19.35 5.36
CA LEU A 140 -12.19 19.55 4.50
C LEU A 140 -13.00 18.26 4.46
N GLU A 141 -14.28 18.34 4.79
CA GLU A 141 -15.17 17.19 4.81
C GLU A 141 -16.32 17.37 3.81
N MET A 142 -16.76 16.25 3.25
CA MET A 142 -18.02 16.25 2.49
C MET A 142 -19.18 16.55 3.43
N THR A 143 -20.06 17.45 3.03
CA THR A 143 -21.24 17.82 3.82
C THR A 143 -22.33 16.75 3.83
N GLU A 144 -22.38 15.93 2.77
CA GLU A 144 -23.37 14.88 2.59
C GLU A 144 -22.72 13.60 2.08
N ALA A 145 -23.29 12.46 2.49
CA ALA A 145 -22.85 11.16 2.03
C ALA A 145 -23.41 10.87 0.63
N PHE A 146 -22.52 10.36 -0.25
CA PHE A 146 -22.92 9.87 -1.57
C PHE A 146 -23.08 8.34 -1.53
N THR A 147 -24.20 7.84 -2.05
CA THR A 147 -24.47 6.40 -2.10
C THR A 147 -23.98 5.82 -3.43
N VAL A 148 -23.01 4.92 -3.35
CA VAL A 148 -22.55 4.17 -4.53
C VAL A 148 -23.49 2.99 -4.74
N PRO A 149 -24.09 2.82 -5.93
CA PRO A 149 -24.92 1.66 -6.26
C PRO A 149 -24.16 0.34 -6.10
N ALA A 150 -24.86 -0.72 -5.71
CA ALA A 150 -24.26 -2.03 -5.52
C ALA A 150 -23.81 -2.69 -6.83
N ASP A 151 -24.44 -2.31 -7.93
CA ASP A 151 -24.23 -2.85 -9.27
C ASP A 151 -24.01 -1.71 -10.27
N GLY A 152 -23.23 -1.97 -11.33
CA GLY A 152 -23.03 -1.01 -12.40
C GLY A 152 -21.55 -0.81 -12.74
N PRO A 153 -21.25 0.09 -13.69
CA PRO A 153 -19.88 0.47 -14.01
C PRO A 153 -19.26 1.34 -12.93
N ASP A 154 -17.95 1.54 -13.02
CA ASP A 154 -17.23 2.49 -12.16
C ASP A 154 -17.84 3.89 -12.29
N LEU A 155 -18.02 4.56 -11.17
CA LEU A 155 -18.55 5.91 -11.11
C LEU A 155 -17.42 6.92 -10.98
N PHE A 156 -17.54 7.99 -11.75
CA PHE A 156 -16.71 9.18 -11.67
C PHE A 156 -17.58 10.34 -11.22
N GLN A 157 -17.41 10.74 -9.97
CA GLN A 157 -18.23 11.77 -9.33
C GLN A 157 -17.33 12.89 -8.81
N TYR A 158 -17.67 14.14 -9.13
CA TYR A 158 -17.00 15.33 -8.64
C TYR A 158 -17.76 15.90 -7.46
N PHE A 159 -17.14 15.97 -6.32
CA PHE A 159 -17.68 16.59 -5.11
C PHE A 159 -17.06 17.96 -4.92
N VAL A 160 -17.88 18.95 -4.66
CA VAL A 160 -17.45 20.34 -4.48
C VAL A 160 -17.40 20.67 -3.00
N ILE A 161 -16.19 20.89 -2.49
CA ILE A 161 -15.96 21.24 -1.10
C ILE A 161 -15.46 22.69 -1.05
N PRO A 162 -16.20 23.63 -0.43
CA PRO A 162 -15.74 25.00 -0.27
C PRO A 162 -14.46 25.06 0.56
N VAL A 163 -13.49 25.83 0.06
CA VAL A 163 -12.25 26.12 0.77
C VAL A 163 -12.23 27.61 1.08
N ASP A 164 -12.26 27.95 2.37
CA ASP A 164 -12.15 29.33 2.84
C ASP A 164 -10.76 29.55 3.45
N VAL A 165 -9.87 30.13 2.65
CA VAL A 165 -8.53 30.54 3.08
C VAL A 165 -8.38 32.03 2.79
N PRO A 166 -8.30 32.87 3.83
CA PRO A 166 -8.30 34.32 3.67
C PRO A 166 -6.98 34.88 3.10
N GLU A 167 -5.93 34.07 3.05
CA GLU A 167 -4.59 34.48 2.61
C GLU A 167 -3.99 33.40 1.71
N ASP A 168 -3.05 33.79 0.84
CA ASP A 168 -2.26 32.87 0.03
C ASP A 168 -1.47 31.92 0.92
N ARG A 169 -1.61 30.63 0.70
CA ARG A 169 -0.90 29.57 1.45
C ARG A 169 -0.22 28.60 0.52
N LEU A 170 0.94 28.12 0.95
CA LEU A 170 1.62 27.04 0.30
C LEU A 170 1.14 25.72 0.90
N VAL A 171 0.72 24.81 0.04
CA VAL A 171 0.33 23.44 0.45
C VAL A 171 1.57 22.57 0.48
N ALA A 172 1.96 22.11 1.67
CA ALA A 172 3.10 21.20 1.85
C ALA A 172 2.68 19.73 1.63
N ALA A 173 1.46 19.38 2.01
CA ALA A 173 0.95 18.02 1.92
C ALA A 173 -0.57 18.02 1.82
N ILE A 174 -1.11 16.98 1.19
CA ILE A 174 -2.54 16.68 1.16
C ILE A 174 -2.70 15.20 1.46
N GLU A 175 -3.58 14.87 2.39
CA GLU A 175 -3.98 13.50 2.68
C GLU A 175 -5.47 13.34 2.47
N PHE A 176 -5.84 12.26 1.80
CA PHE A 176 -7.24 11.91 1.54
C PHE A 176 -7.62 10.68 2.34
N LEU A 177 -8.63 10.80 3.18
CA LEU A 177 -9.22 9.70 3.95
C LEU A 177 -10.63 9.41 3.42
N PRO A 178 -10.82 8.31 2.67
CA PRO A 178 -12.15 7.95 2.21
C PRO A 178 -13.02 7.49 3.37
N GLY A 179 -14.28 7.94 3.42
CA GLY A 179 -15.25 7.47 4.42
C GLY A 179 -15.54 5.96 4.30
N ASN A 180 -15.35 5.38 3.12
CA ASN A 180 -15.44 3.95 2.89
C ASN A 180 -14.37 3.50 1.89
N GLU A 181 -13.26 2.97 2.39
CA GLU A 181 -12.12 2.48 1.59
C GLU A 181 -12.47 1.31 0.64
N ARG A 182 -13.62 0.66 0.84
CA ARG A 182 -14.03 -0.50 0.03
C ARG A 182 -14.64 -0.11 -1.30
N VAL A 183 -15.14 1.12 -1.41
CA VAL A 183 -15.84 1.62 -2.61
C VAL A 183 -15.12 2.78 -3.28
N VAL A 184 -14.09 3.33 -2.66
CA VAL A 184 -13.29 4.42 -3.23
C VAL A 184 -12.00 3.85 -3.79
N HIS A 185 -11.84 3.89 -5.12
CA HIS A 185 -10.64 3.41 -5.81
C HIS A 185 -9.51 4.43 -5.74
N HIS A 186 -9.78 5.67 -6.10
CA HIS A 186 -8.82 6.79 -6.01
C HIS A 186 -9.58 8.12 -5.96
N SER A 187 -8.87 9.18 -5.63
CA SER A 187 -9.34 10.56 -5.74
C SER A 187 -8.36 11.41 -6.54
N VAL A 188 -8.87 12.40 -7.23
CA VAL A 188 -8.07 13.45 -7.90
C VAL A 188 -8.62 14.78 -7.42
N LEU A 189 -7.73 15.67 -6.98
CA LEU A 189 -8.08 16.96 -6.43
C LEU A 189 -7.83 18.06 -7.45
N PHE A 190 -8.81 18.94 -7.60
CA PHE A 190 -8.74 20.13 -8.45
C PHE A 190 -9.06 21.36 -7.63
N LEU A 191 -8.45 22.48 -7.96
CA LEU A 191 -8.80 23.78 -7.41
C LEU A 191 -9.61 24.56 -8.46
N ASP A 192 -10.83 24.95 -8.11
CA ASP A 192 -11.67 25.78 -8.96
C ASP A 192 -11.76 27.21 -8.41
N GLY A 193 -11.10 28.14 -9.09
CA GLY A 193 -11.21 29.57 -8.85
C GLY A 193 -12.29 30.25 -9.69
N SER A 194 -12.91 29.54 -10.65
CA SER A 194 -13.93 30.07 -11.57
C SER A 194 -15.33 30.02 -11.00
N GLY A 195 -15.60 29.12 -10.04
CA GLY A 195 -16.90 28.80 -9.49
C GLY A 195 -17.77 27.94 -10.41
N GLU A 196 -17.19 27.37 -11.51
CA GLU A 196 -17.93 26.51 -12.43
C GLU A 196 -18.33 25.18 -11.77
N ALA A 197 -17.44 24.57 -10.99
CA ALA A 197 -17.76 23.34 -10.26
C ALA A 197 -18.98 23.55 -9.34
N ARG A 198 -19.03 24.67 -8.63
CA ARG A 198 -20.17 25.01 -7.76
C ARG A 198 -21.46 25.20 -8.55
N ARG A 199 -21.42 25.79 -9.75
CA ARG A 199 -22.60 25.92 -10.59
C ARG A 199 -23.12 24.58 -11.09
N ARG A 200 -22.22 23.67 -11.42
CA ARG A 200 -22.59 22.31 -11.87
C ARG A 200 -23.17 21.50 -10.74
N ASP A 201 -22.56 21.56 -9.57
CA ASP A 201 -23.04 20.89 -8.36
C ASP A 201 -24.46 21.37 -8.00
N ALA A 202 -24.69 22.68 -8.00
CA ALA A 202 -26.01 23.27 -7.73
C ALA A 202 -27.09 22.92 -8.80
N ALA A 203 -26.70 22.46 -9.97
CA ALA A 203 -27.61 22.04 -11.03
C ALA A 203 -28.03 20.56 -10.92
N THR A 204 -27.44 19.79 -10.01
CA THR A 204 -27.77 18.39 -9.75
C THR A 204 -28.52 18.24 -8.42
N PRO A 205 -29.49 17.31 -8.33
CA PRO A 205 -30.23 17.10 -7.10
C PRO A 205 -29.46 16.27 -6.06
N GLU A 206 -28.43 15.57 -6.49
CA GLU A 206 -27.57 14.72 -5.65
C GLU A 206 -26.24 15.41 -5.36
N PRO A 207 -25.53 15.06 -4.28
CA PRO A 207 -24.22 15.64 -3.98
C PRO A 207 -23.21 15.45 -5.12
N GLY A 208 -22.64 16.54 -5.59
CA GLY A 208 -21.68 16.54 -6.69
C GLY A 208 -22.31 16.36 -8.07
N TYR A 209 -21.48 16.15 -9.08
CA TYR A 209 -21.91 15.93 -10.47
C TYR A 209 -21.07 14.84 -11.13
N ALA A 210 -21.68 14.08 -12.03
CA ALA A 210 -20.98 13.03 -12.77
C ALA A 210 -20.05 13.61 -13.83
N GLY A 211 -18.89 12.98 -14.07
CA GLY A 211 -17.96 13.37 -15.12
C GLY A 211 -16.79 12.41 -15.22
N PHE A 212 -16.09 12.45 -16.35
CA PHE A 212 -14.92 11.62 -16.63
C PHE A 212 -13.83 12.48 -17.29
N GLY A 213 -12.58 12.27 -16.88
CA GLY A 213 -11.41 12.85 -17.53
C GLY A 213 -11.02 14.27 -17.10
N GLY A 214 -11.89 14.98 -16.37
CA GLY A 214 -11.61 16.30 -15.83
C GLY A 214 -12.90 16.98 -15.34
N PRO A 215 -12.81 18.00 -14.45
CA PRO A 215 -13.97 18.61 -13.84
C PRO A 215 -14.78 19.50 -14.78
N GLY A 216 -14.28 19.73 -15.98
CA GLY A 216 -14.97 20.44 -17.04
C GLY A 216 -14.85 21.98 -16.98
N PHE A 217 -13.79 22.49 -16.35
CA PHE A 217 -13.41 23.91 -16.31
C PHE A 217 -11.92 24.10 -16.49
#